data_20d370359026934d9b1ab909881dbcd8
#
_entry.id   20d370359026934d9b1ab909881dbcd8
#
_cell.length_a   1.000
_cell.length_b   1.000
_cell.length_c   1.000
_cell.angle_alpha   90.00
_cell.angle_beta   90.00
_cell.angle_gamma   90.00
#
_symmetry.space_group_name_H-M   'P 1'
#
loop_
_entity.id
_entity.type
_entity.pdbx_description
1 polymer ?
#
loop_
_entity_poly.entity_id
_entity_poly.type
_entity_poly.pdbx_seq_one_letter_code
_entity_poly.pdbx_strand_id
1 'polypeptide(L)'
;MKNITKRAYVIYALICAFFVGLGILLYSFIAHGGEWASNRINRHVFTNRQLTVAGTIYDRNGKVLAETKDEKRNFNDDYTVRLATLHVVGDSQGYIATGVQTLYRPNLIGYNFVDGVYNAVKSNDKNDIELTIDADVSKTAWQAMNGNKGTIGVYNYKTGEVICMVSSPSFDPENKPTDIDTDTTGKYDGVYLNRFLSGVFTPGSTFKVVTAICALDNIEGVEKRTFTCTGKYKIGNDYVICNNKSGHGKMTFERALNVSCNCVFAELANELGNKKMTQTVKQLGFYNTVTVSKAQTTKSIFDLSDAVGIDRGWAGIGQYTTLVNPCQMLMLMGAIANNGQAMIPYVVDESSEIVDVKSKVNKNISINESTLKTIRKMLRSNVENYYSDASLPGLKFCGKTGSGEVSNGRSHAWFYGFSMRNDFPYAIVVCLENGGIGYNDAVPAANKVLQAIANKK
;
A
#
# COMPACT_ATOMS: atom_id res chain seq x y z
N MET A 1 48.12 -50.84 -6.75
CA MET A 1 48.18 -49.39 -6.38
C MET A 1 47.13 -48.52 -7.07
N LYS A 2 47.00 -48.52 -8.42
CA LYS A 2 46.03 -47.66 -9.12
C LYS A 2 44.55 -47.78 -8.66
N ASN A 3 44.07 -48.95 -8.23
CA ASN A 3 42.70 -49.15 -7.75
C ASN A 3 42.48 -48.63 -6.33
N ILE A 4 43.51 -48.59 -5.47
CA ILE A 4 43.42 -48.04 -4.12
C ILE A 4 43.31 -46.51 -4.21
N THR A 5 44.07 -45.88 -5.08
CA THR A 5 44.05 -44.44 -5.32
C THR A 5 42.68 -43.97 -5.83
N LYS A 6 42.09 -44.72 -6.79
CA LYS A 6 40.73 -44.41 -7.28
C LYS A 6 39.67 -44.50 -6.18
N ARG A 7 39.75 -45.54 -5.32
CA ARG A 7 38.84 -45.69 -4.18
C ARG A 7 39.00 -44.56 -3.16
N ALA A 8 40.24 -44.12 -2.90
CA ALA A 8 40.51 -42.99 -2.01
C ALA A 8 39.88 -41.68 -2.57
N TYR A 9 39.99 -41.39 -3.86
CA TYR A 9 39.33 -40.21 -4.46
C TYR A 9 37.81 -40.26 -4.35
N VAL A 10 37.19 -41.44 -4.53
CA VAL A 10 35.75 -41.61 -4.34
C VAL A 10 35.35 -41.32 -2.90
N ILE A 11 36.13 -41.84 -1.92
CA ILE A 11 35.87 -41.59 -0.49
C ILE A 11 36.00 -40.08 -0.18
N TYR A 12 37.04 -39.42 -0.66
CA TYR A 12 37.21 -37.97 -0.48
C TYR A 12 36.08 -37.19 -1.13
N ALA A 13 35.60 -37.55 -2.29
CA ALA A 13 34.44 -36.92 -2.93
C ALA A 13 33.16 -37.08 -2.11
N LEU A 14 32.94 -38.28 -1.55
CA LEU A 14 31.80 -38.54 -0.65
C LEU A 14 31.89 -37.75 0.66
N ILE A 15 33.09 -37.65 1.25
CA ILE A 15 33.33 -36.83 2.46
C ILE A 15 33.07 -35.36 2.16
N CYS A 16 33.57 -34.83 1.05
CA CYS A 16 33.30 -33.45 0.61
C CYS A 16 31.81 -33.23 0.38
N ALA A 17 31.13 -34.14 -0.32
CA ALA A 17 29.67 -34.05 -0.52
C ALA A 17 28.89 -34.06 0.81
N PHE A 18 29.32 -34.88 1.78
CA PHE A 18 28.73 -34.93 3.10
C PHE A 18 28.87 -33.57 3.84
N PHE A 19 30.06 -32.98 3.85
CA PHE A 19 30.28 -31.69 4.50
C PHE A 19 29.53 -30.55 3.81
N VAL A 20 29.42 -30.56 2.47
CA VAL A 20 28.59 -29.62 1.72
C VAL A 20 27.12 -29.79 2.11
N GLY A 21 26.61 -31.04 2.16
CA GLY A 21 25.25 -31.34 2.59
C GLY A 21 24.98 -30.88 4.04
N LEU A 22 25.94 -31.13 4.95
CA LEU A 22 25.85 -30.68 6.33
C LEU A 22 25.84 -29.14 6.43
N GLY A 23 26.65 -28.44 5.63
CA GLY A 23 26.66 -26.99 5.55
C GLY A 23 25.34 -26.43 5.05
N ILE A 24 24.74 -27.03 4.01
CA ILE A 24 23.42 -26.67 3.51
C ILE A 24 22.33 -26.90 4.57
N LEU A 25 22.39 -28.04 5.27
CA LEU A 25 21.44 -28.35 6.35
C LEU A 25 21.55 -27.33 7.48
N LEU A 26 22.77 -27.03 7.93
CA LEU A 26 23.01 -26.04 8.99
C LEU A 26 22.52 -24.64 8.57
N TYR A 27 22.85 -24.23 7.36
CA TYR A 27 22.33 -22.97 6.79
C TYR A 27 20.80 -22.94 6.76
N SER A 28 20.18 -24.01 6.27
CA SER A 28 18.71 -24.10 6.20
C SER A 28 18.08 -24.07 7.59
N PHE A 29 18.72 -24.72 8.57
CA PHE A 29 18.23 -24.70 9.96
C PHE A 29 18.34 -23.31 10.59
N ILE A 30 19.44 -22.59 10.36
CA ILE A 30 19.60 -21.21 10.85
C ILE A 30 18.61 -20.27 10.14
N ALA A 31 18.49 -20.38 8.83
CA ALA A 31 17.65 -19.49 8.02
C ALA A 31 16.14 -19.72 8.22
N HIS A 32 15.70 -20.97 8.37
CA HIS A 32 14.28 -21.35 8.40
C HIS A 32 13.82 -22.01 9.70
N GLY A 33 14.72 -22.20 10.69
CA GLY A 33 14.38 -22.87 11.95
C GLY A 33 13.22 -22.22 12.70
N GLY A 34 13.13 -20.88 12.66
CA GLY A 34 12.01 -20.13 13.24
C GLY A 34 10.67 -20.44 12.55
N GLU A 35 10.66 -20.52 11.22
CA GLU A 35 9.47 -20.87 10.46
C GLU A 35 9.03 -22.31 10.74
N TRP A 36 9.98 -23.24 10.83
CA TRP A 36 9.70 -24.64 11.16
C TRP A 36 9.16 -24.79 12.58
N ALA A 37 9.80 -24.14 13.56
CA ALA A 37 9.38 -24.15 14.95
C ALA A 37 7.99 -23.51 15.15
N SER A 38 7.67 -22.49 14.37
CA SER A 38 6.38 -21.79 14.40
C SER A 38 5.33 -22.38 13.46
N ASN A 39 5.54 -23.59 12.93
CA ASN A 39 4.56 -24.27 12.09
C ASN A 39 3.31 -24.61 12.92
N ARG A 40 2.13 -24.52 12.29
CA ARG A 40 0.80 -24.79 12.91
C ARG A 40 0.63 -26.23 13.45
N ILE A 41 1.51 -27.15 13.05
CA ILE A 41 1.54 -28.53 13.54
C ILE A 41 2.21 -28.61 14.92
N ASN A 42 3.00 -27.62 15.30
CA ASN A 42 3.70 -27.59 16.59
C ASN A 42 2.70 -27.35 17.74
N ARG A 43 2.37 -28.42 18.48
CA ARG A 43 1.40 -28.38 19.59
C ARG A 43 1.89 -27.57 20.81
N HIS A 44 3.16 -27.25 20.91
CA HIS A 44 3.67 -26.37 21.97
C HIS A 44 3.34 -24.90 21.74
N VAL A 45 3.00 -24.53 20.50
CA VAL A 45 2.72 -23.15 20.09
C VAL A 45 1.25 -22.99 19.70
N PHE A 46 0.61 -24.07 19.26
CA PHE A 46 -0.77 -24.06 18.76
C PHE A 46 -1.63 -25.11 19.47
N THR A 47 -2.80 -24.69 19.93
CA THR A 47 -3.88 -25.55 20.38
C THR A 47 -5.07 -25.36 19.45
N ASN A 48 -5.62 -26.45 18.90
CA ASN A 48 -6.72 -26.41 17.93
C ASN A 48 -6.46 -25.45 16.73
N ARG A 49 -5.20 -25.39 16.25
CA ARG A 49 -4.72 -24.49 15.19
C ARG A 49 -4.74 -22.99 15.55
N GLN A 50 -5.01 -22.65 16.79
CA GLN A 50 -4.92 -21.26 17.29
C GLN A 50 -3.59 -21.04 17.99
N LEU A 51 -2.98 -19.90 17.78
CA LEU A 51 -1.75 -19.48 18.44
C LEU A 51 -2.04 -19.25 19.92
N THR A 52 -1.41 -20.04 20.81
CA THR A 52 -1.68 -20.02 22.24
C THR A 52 -0.50 -19.51 23.08
N VAL A 53 0.66 -19.33 22.43
CA VAL A 53 1.86 -18.77 23.08
C VAL A 53 2.44 -17.71 22.14
N ALA A 54 2.27 -16.45 22.49
CA ALA A 54 2.85 -15.34 21.73
C ALA A 54 2.91 -14.08 22.58
N GLY A 55 3.93 -13.25 22.35
CA GLY A 55 4.05 -11.91 22.91
C GLY A 55 2.87 -11.00 22.53
N THR A 56 2.79 -9.89 23.21
CA THR A 56 1.76 -8.88 23.01
C THR A 56 2.06 -8.02 21.79
N ILE A 57 1.03 -7.60 21.09
CA ILE A 57 1.12 -6.64 20.00
C ILE A 57 0.46 -5.36 20.46
N TYR A 58 1.24 -4.28 20.47
CA TYR A 58 0.78 -2.94 20.84
C TYR A 58 0.67 -2.03 19.63
N ASP A 59 -0.18 -1.03 19.71
CA ASP A 59 -0.11 0.13 18.83
C ASP A 59 0.97 1.12 19.32
N ARG A 60 1.25 2.16 18.53
CA ARG A 60 2.23 3.21 18.87
C ARG A 60 1.99 3.96 20.18
N ASN A 61 0.82 3.83 20.79
CA ASN A 61 0.43 4.48 22.04
C ASN A 61 0.39 3.49 23.22
N GLY A 62 0.89 2.27 23.03
CA GLY A 62 0.88 1.21 24.03
C GLY A 62 -0.48 0.53 24.22
N LYS A 63 -1.45 0.76 23.30
CA LYS A 63 -2.76 0.09 23.34
C LYS A 63 -2.60 -1.35 22.87
N VAL A 64 -3.05 -2.31 23.68
CA VAL A 64 -3.03 -3.75 23.32
C VAL A 64 -3.93 -3.99 22.12
N LEU A 65 -3.38 -4.60 21.08
CA LEU A 65 -4.10 -5.04 19.87
C LEU A 65 -4.34 -6.54 19.87
N ALA A 66 -3.37 -7.32 20.39
CA ALA A 66 -3.52 -8.75 20.60
C ALA A 66 -2.57 -9.21 21.73
N GLU A 67 -3.05 -10.04 22.64
CA GLU A 67 -2.26 -10.62 23.73
C GLU A 67 -2.62 -12.08 23.97
N THR A 68 -1.74 -12.82 24.65
CA THR A 68 -2.04 -14.18 25.10
C THR A 68 -2.30 -14.19 26.60
N LYS A 69 -3.51 -14.58 27.00
CA LYS A 69 -3.92 -14.81 28.38
C LYS A 69 -4.61 -16.16 28.49
N ASP A 70 -4.32 -16.92 29.54
CA ASP A 70 -4.92 -18.22 29.84
C ASP A 70 -4.87 -19.18 28.62
N GLU A 71 -3.70 -19.26 27.97
CA GLU A 71 -3.47 -20.06 26.76
C GLU A 71 -4.42 -19.72 25.59
N LYS A 72 -4.99 -18.54 25.60
CA LYS A 72 -5.88 -18.05 24.54
C LYS A 72 -5.33 -16.74 23.98
N ARG A 73 -5.33 -16.64 22.64
CA ARG A 73 -5.03 -15.39 21.95
C ARG A 73 -6.28 -14.50 21.95
N ASN A 74 -6.20 -13.38 22.66
CA ASN A 74 -7.27 -12.38 22.76
C ASN A 74 -6.87 -11.14 21.94
N PHE A 75 -7.87 -10.41 21.48
CA PHE A 75 -7.68 -9.17 20.71
C PHE A 75 -8.25 -7.98 21.50
N ASN A 76 -8.05 -6.77 20.96
CA ASN A 76 -8.53 -5.54 21.62
C ASN A 76 -10.02 -5.61 21.97
N ASP A 77 -10.41 -5.09 23.13
CA ASP A 77 -11.81 -5.13 23.62
C ASP A 77 -12.79 -4.40 22.68
N ASP A 78 -12.35 -3.34 21.99
CA ASP A 78 -13.18 -2.61 21.04
C ASP A 78 -13.32 -3.39 19.72
N TYR A 79 -14.55 -3.85 19.46
CA TYR A 79 -14.91 -4.57 18.23
C TYR A 79 -14.50 -3.81 16.95
N THR A 80 -14.68 -2.48 16.92
CA THR A 80 -14.35 -1.68 15.73
C THR A 80 -12.83 -1.58 15.53
N VAL A 81 -12.05 -1.52 16.61
CA VAL A 81 -10.59 -1.59 16.55
C VAL A 81 -10.16 -2.94 15.98
N ARG A 82 -10.75 -4.06 16.43
CA ARG A 82 -10.46 -5.40 15.90
C ARG A 82 -10.70 -5.48 14.39
N LEU A 83 -11.83 -4.96 13.90
CA LEU A 83 -12.12 -4.91 12.47
C LEU A 83 -11.12 -4.04 11.69
N ALA A 84 -10.81 -2.86 12.22
CA ALA A 84 -9.94 -1.88 11.57
C ALA A 84 -8.48 -2.35 11.48
N THR A 85 -8.01 -3.11 12.46
CA THR A 85 -6.60 -3.51 12.56
C THR A 85 -6.33 -4.94 12.08
N LEU A 86 -7.36 -5.71 11.71
CA LEU A 86 -7.23 -7.12 11.32
C LEU A 86 -6.14 -7.37 10.28
N HIS A 87 -6.12 -6.60 9.20
CA HIS A 87 -5.18 -6.83 8.09
C HIS A 87 -3.73 -6.42 8.41
N VAL A 88 -3.51 -5.69 9.50
CA VAL A 88 -2.16 -5.37 10.02
C VAL A 88 -1.75 -6.36 11.11
N VAL A 89 -2.60 -6.56 12.10
CA VAL A 89 -2.32 -7.46 13.23
C VAL A 89 -2.35 -8.92 12.80
N GLY A 90 -3.34 -9.28 11.99
CA GLY A 90 -3.63 -10.67 11.61
C GLY A 90 -4.57 -11.34 12.59
N ASP A 91 -4.87 -12.61 12.33
CA ASP A 91 -5.69 -13.48 13.15
C ASP A 91 -4.87 -14.61 13.78
N SER A 92 -5.41 -15.29 14.79
CA SER A 92 -4.72 -16.38 15.49
C SER A 92 -4.51 -17.63 14.64
N GLN A 93 -5.26 -17.79 13.56
CA GLN A 93 -5.18 -18.93 12.64
C GLN A 93 -4.33 -18.65 11.41
N GLY A 94 -4.00 -17.35 11.14
CA GLY A 94 -3.16 -16.90 10.03
C GLY A 94 -3.85 -16.94 8.68
N TYR A 95 -5.14 -16.64 8.62
CA TYR A 95 -5.85 -16.39 7.35
C TYR A 95 -5.34 -15.10 6.69
N ILE A 96 -4.97 -14.11 7.51
CA ILE A 96 -4.37 -12.87 7.03
C ILE A 96 -2.87 -13.07 6.85
N ALA A 97 -2.46 -13.44 5.65
CA ALA A 97 -1.07 -13.76 5.32
C ALA A 97 -0.09 -12.58 5.51
N THR A 98 -0.58 -11.34 5.34
CA THR A 98 0.21 -10.10 5.51
C THR A 98 0.22 -9.56 6.94
N GLY A 99 -0.50 -10.20 7.86
CA GLY A 99 -0.60 -9.78 9.25
C GLY A 99 0.68 -10.04 10.05
N VAL A 100 0.98 -9.18 11.01
CA VAL A 100 2.16 -9.27 11.89
C VAL A 100 2.21 -10.62 12.61
N GLN A 101 1.09 -11.15 13.09
CA GLN A 101 1.01 -12.47 13.71
C GLN A 101 1.45 -13.61 12.78
N THR A 102 1.32 -13.44 11.47
CA THR A 102 1.78 -14.43 10.50
C THR A 102 3.26 -14.22 10.15
N LEU A 103 3.65 -12.99 9.84
CA LEU A 103 4.98 -12.65 9.32
C LEU A 103 6.07 -12.64 10.41
N TYR A 104 5.69 -12.29 11.64
CA TYR A 104 6.60 -12.20 12.79
C TYR A 104 6.32 -13.29 13.82
N ARG A 105 5.65 -14.37 13.42
CA ARG A 105 5.35 -15.48 14.33
C ARG A 105 6.56 -16.04 15.05
N PRO A 106 7.71 -16.30 14.39
CA PRO A 106 8.92 -16.76 15.08
C PRO A 106 9.37 -15.83 16.22
N ASN A 107 9.25 -14.53 15.98
CA ASN A 107 9.58 -13.50 16.98
C ASN A 107 8.59 -13.54 18.14
N LEU A 108 7.29 -13.49 17.84
CA LEU A 108 6.21 -13.46 18.84
C LEU A 108 6.23 -14.70 19.76
N ILE A 109 6.63 -15.87 19.26
CA ILE A 109 6.76 -17.09 20.09
C ILE A 109 8.10 -17.19 20.81
N GLY A 110 8.99 -16.18 20.70
CA GLY A 110 10.29 -16.18 21.36
C GLY A 110 11.26 -17.23 20.85
N TYR A 111 11.15 -17.62 19.58
CA TYR A 111 12.09 -18.55 18.99
C TYR A 111 13.49 -17.95 18.96
N ASN A 112 14.45 -18.68 19.54
CA ASN A 112 15.87 -18.42 19.32
C ASN A 112 16.58 -19.73 18.92
N PHE A 113 17.72 -19.59 18.26
CA PHE A 113 18.45 -20.73 17.71
C PHE A 113 18.97 -21.70 18.78
N VAL A 114 19.28 -21.21 20.00
CA VAL A 114 19.89 -22.00 21.10
C VAL A 114 18.82 -22.77 21.86
N ASP A 115 17.77 -22.06 22.28
CA ASP A 115 16.74 -22.59 23.19
C ASP A 115 15.49 -23.10 22.48
N GLY A 116 15.40 -22.89 21.15
CA GLY A 116 14.21 -23.20 20.38
C GLY A 116 13.01 -22.38 20.84
N VAL A 117 11.87 -23.03 21.17
CA VAL A 117 10.63 -22.39 21.68
C VAL A 117 10.43 -22.60 23.20
N TYR A 118 11.37 -23.27 23.90
CA TYR A 118 11.17 -23.64 25.31
C TYR A 118 11.17 -22.46 26.28
N ASN A 119 11.78 -21.35 25.91
CA ASN A 119 11.82 -20.14 26.75
C ASN A 119 10.68 -19.14 26.46
N ALA A 120 9.84 -19.41 25.49
CA ALA A 120 8.69 -18.56 25.11
C ALA A 120 7.75 -18.27 26.31
N VAL A 121 7.62 -19.23 27.23
CA VAL A 121 6.76 -19.13 28.42
C VAL A 121 7.41 -18.35 29.57
N LYS A 122 8.74 -18.17 29.57
CA LYS A 122 9.49 -17.65 30.73
C LYS A 122 9.95 -16.19 30.63
N SER A 123 9.95 -15.59 29.43
CA SER A 123 10.39 -14.20 29.23
C SER A 123 9.31 -13.38 28.51
N ASN A 124 8.31 -12.93 29.26
CA ASN A 124 7.12 -12.26 28.74
C ASN A 124 7.42 -10.95 27.97
N ASP A 125 8.48 -10.22 28.31
CA ASP A 125 8.67 -8.85 27.82
C ASP A 125 9.52 -8.74 26.52
N LYS A 126 10.24 -9.82 26.12
CA LYS A 126 11.16 -9.77 24.97
C LYS A 126 10.54 -10.15 23.63
N ASN A 127 9.30 -10.62 23.62
CA ASN A 127 8.63 -11.13 22.41
C ASN A 127 7.50 -10.21 21.95
N ASP A 128 7.33 -9.07 22.62
CA ASP A 128 6.31 -8.09 22.31
C ASP A 128 6.71 -7.31 21.07
N ILE A 129 5.70 -6.90 20.30
CA ILE A 129 5.89 -6.10 19.09
C ILE A 129 5.08 -4.81 19.22
N GLU A 130 5.76 -3.68 19.09
CA GLU A 130 5.13 -2.38 18.94
C GLU A 130 4.94 -2.06 17.46
N LEU A 131 3.74 -1.59 17.12
CA LEU A 131 3.40 -1.18 15.76
C LEU A 131 3.38 0.34 15.64
N THR A 132 3.69 0.84 14.46
CA THR A 132 3.62 2.27 14.15
C THR A 132 2.20 2.77 13.94
N ILE A 133 1.21 1.87 13.80
CA ILE A 133 -0.20 2.27 13.61
C ILE A 133 -0.79 2.84 14.89
N ASP A 134 -1.76 3.74 14.71
CA ASP A 134 -2.62 4.26 15.77
C ASP A 134 -3.99 3.59 15.68
N ALA A 135 -4.40 2.88 16.73
CA ALA A 135 -5.64 2.11 16.76
C ALA A 135 -6.89 2.99 16.64
N ASP A 136 -6.89 4.19 17.26
CA ASP A 136 -8.04 5.10 17.23
C ASP A 136 -8.17 5.78 15.86
N VAL A 137 -7.03 6.11 15.22
CA VAL A 137 -7.01 6.60 13.84
C VAL A 137 -7.48 5.50 12.88
N SER A 138 -7.05 4.25 13.08
CA SER A 138 -7.52 3.11 12.30
C SER A 138 -9.02 2.86 12.47
N LYS A 139 -9.54 2.98 13.70
CA LYS A 139 -10.98 2.93 13.98
C LYS A 139 -11.74 4.02 13.24
N THR A 140 -11.22 5.25 13.27
CA THR A 140 -11.82 6.39 12.54
C THR A 140 -11.82 6.13 11.03
N ALA A 141 -10.72 5.57 10.49
CA ALA A 141 -10.62 5.22 9.07
C ALA A 141 -11.64 4.14 8.67
N TRP A 142 -11.79 3.09 9.49
CA TRP A 142 -12.81 2.06 9.28
C TRP A 142 -14.22 2.66 9.22
N GLN A 143 -14.57 3.50 10.19
CA GLN A 143 -15.84 4.19 10.21
C GLN A 143 -16.05 5.14 9.02
N ALA A 144 -14.97 5.81 8.57
CA ALA A 144 -15.00 6.71 7.43
C ALA A 144 -15.25 6.00 6.10
N MET A 145 -14.91 4.70 5.99
CA MET A 145 -15.24 3.89 4.81
C MET A 145 -16.75 3.64 4.65
N ASN A 146 -17.53 3.82 5.74
CA ASN A 146 -19.00 3.78 5.73
C ASN A 146 -19.57 2.53 5.01
N GLY A 147 -19.02 1.36 5.31
CA GLY A 147 -19.42 0.07 4.75
C GLY A 147 -18.92 -0.21 3.32
N ASN A 148 -18.23 0.72 2.67
CA ASN A 148 -17.62 0.44 1.36
C ASN A 148 -16.45 -0.54 1.51
N LYS A 149 -16.28 -1.42 0.52
CA LYS A 149 -15.03 -2.16 0.32
C LYS A 149 -13.92 -1.19 -0.09
N GLY A 150 -12.68 -1.52 0.20
CA GLY A 150 -11.56 -0.69 -0.22
C GLY A 150 -10.46 -0.59 0.84
N THR A 151 -9.71 0.52 0.81
CA THR A 151 -8.60 0.75 1.74
C THR A 151 -8.35 2.21 2.01
N ILE A 152 -7.87 2.50 3.23
CA ILE A 152 -7.32 3.80 3.63
C ILE A 152 -5.93 3.56 4.21
N GLY A 153 -4.92 4.26 3.68
CA GLY A 153 -3.56 4.23 4.19
C GLY A 153 -3.03 5.63 4.47
N VAL A 154 -2.40 5.81 5.62
CA VAL A 154 -1.71 7.05 6.01
C VAL A 154 -0.31 6.72 6.50
N TYR A 155 0.69 7.46 6.04
CA TYR A 155 2.04 7.31 6.53
C TYR A 155 2.76 8.66 6.67
N ASN A 156 3.75 8.70 7.54
CA ASN A 156 4.68 9.81 7.64
C ASN A 156 5.68 9.74 6.48
N TYR A 157 5.59 10.67 5.53
CA TYR A 157 6.44 10.64 4.34
C TYR A 157 7.91 11.00 4.61
N LYS A 158 8.26 11.47 5.82
CA LYS A 158 9.66 11.72 6.22
C LYS A 158 10.32 10.49 6.85
N THR A 159 9.56 9.70 7.62
CA THR A 159 10.10 8.55 8.35
C THR A 159 9.78 7.21 7.70
N GLY A 160 8.63 7.08 7.04
CA GLY A 160 8.09 5.82 6.52
C GLY A 160 7.08 5.13 7.46
N GLU A 161 6.91 5.62 8.70
CA GLU A 161 5.95 5.06 9.65
C GLU A 161 4.53 5.08 9.11
N VAL A 162 3.89 3.92 9.09
CA VAL A 162 2.46 3.79 8.75
C VAL A 162 1.62 4.09 9.99
N ILE A 163 0.79 5.13 9.92
CA ILE A 163 -0.08 5.53 11.04
C ILE A 163 -1.44 4.80 10.97
N CYS A 164 -1.86 4.48 9.76
CA CYS A 164 -3.13 3.81 9.50
C CYS A 164 -3.02 2.97 8.23
N MET A 165 -3.48 1.71 8.30
CA MET A 165 -3.58 0.81 7.15
C MET A 165 -4.82 -0.06 7.33
N VAL A 166 -5.94 0.38 6.80
CA VAL A 166 -7.25 -0.26 6.94
C VAL A 166 -7.68 -0.86 5.61
N SER A 167 -8.20 -2.08 5.65
CA SER A 167 -8.82 -2.74 4.49
C SER A 167 -10.23 -3.26 4.86
N SER A 168 -11.18 -3.11 3.94
CA SER A 168 -12.56 -3.59 4.05
C SER A 168 -12.90 -4.43 2.81
N PRO A 169 -13.66 -5.54 2.95
CA PRO A 169 -14.28 -6.06 4.16
C PRO A 169 -13.27 -6.65 5.15
N SER A 170 -13.73 -6.85 6.38
CA SER A 170 -12.97 -7.42 7.49
C SER A 170 -13.88 -8.37 8.29
N PHE A 171 -13.28 -9.10 9.22
CA PHE A 171 -14.02 -9.94 10.18
C PHE A 171 -13.45 -9.78 11.58
N ASP A 172 -14.24 -10.15 12.59
CA ASP A 172 -13.77 -10.18 13.97
C ASP A 172 -12.82 -11.37 14.19
N PRO A 173 -11.53 -11.13 14.51
CA PRO A 173 -10.57 -12.21 14.75
C PRO A 173 -10.91 -13.07 15.97
N GLU A 174 -11.71 -12.59 16.92
CA GLU A 174 -12.20 -13.37 18.06
C GLU A 174 -13.38 -14.27 17.69
N ASN A 175 -14.18 -13.84 16.73
CA ASN A 175 -15.39 -14.55 16.33
C ASN A 175 -15.52 -14.54 14.80
N LYS A 176 -14.62 -15.28 14.13
CA LYS A 176 -14.64 -15.41 12.66
C LYS A 176 -15.99 -15.99 12.23
N PRO A 177 -16.73 -15.32 11.34
CA PRO A 177 -18.00 -15.84 10.81
C PRO A 177 -17.81 -17.20 10.13
N THR A 178 -18.72 -18.14 10.40
CA THR A 178 -18.66 -19.51 9.86
C THR A 178 -19.04 -19.58 8.39
N ASP A 179 -19.75 -18.57 7.89
CA ASP A 179 -20.24 -18.44 6.51
C ASP A 179 -19.28 -17.74 5.55
N ILE A 180 -18.11 -17.28 6.04
CA ILE A 180 -17.15 -16.54 5.22
C ILE A 180 -16.78 -17.28 3.92
N ASP A 181 -16.49 -18.58 4.01
CA ASP A 181 -15.99 -19.36 2.90
C ASP A 181 -17.12 -19.91 2.00
N THR A 182 -18.38 -19.76 2.40
CA THR A 182 -19.59 -20.21 1.68
C THR A 182 -20.48 -19.06 1.21
N ASP A 183 -20.13 -17.80 1.54
CA ASP A 183 -20.91 -16.63 1.14
C ASP A 183 -20.90 -16.43 -0.38
N THR A 184 -22.09 -16.32 -0.95
CA THR A 184 -22.30 -16.05 -2.38
C THR A 184 -22.85 -14.63 -2.64
N THR A 185 -23.07 -13.86 -1.58
CA THR A 185 -23.62 -12.49 -1.69
C THR A 185 -22.56 -11.45 -2.03
N GLY A 186 -21.28 -11.85 -1.94
CA GLY A 186 -20.16 -10.96 -2.11
C GLY A 186 -19.82 -10.13 -0.86
N LYS A 187 -20.47 -10.35 0.27
CA LYS A 187 -20.20 -9.64 1.54
C LYS A 187 -18.74 -9.73 1.95
N TYR A 188 -18.15 -10.91 1.80
CA TYR A 188 -16.80 -11.21 2.21
C TYR A 188 -15.78 -11.25 1.04
N ASP A 189 -16.12 -10.76 -0.16
CA ASP A 189 -15.20 -10.80 -1.30
C ASP A 189 -13.85 -10.15 -0.98
N GLY A 190 -12.79 -10.97 -1.02
CA GLY A 190 -11.43 -10.54 -0.71
C GLY A 190 -11.23 -10.14 0.76
N VAL A 191 -12.00 -10.71 1.70
CA VAL A 191 -11.92 -10.42 3.15
C VAL A 191 -10.54 -10.76 3.74
N TYR A 192 -9.82 -11.70 3.16
CA TYR A 192 -8.46 -12.07 3.57
C TYR A 192 -7.37 -11.21 2.94
N LEU A 193 -7.75 -10.36 1.97
CA LEU A 193 -6.81 -9.53 1.21
C LEU A 193 -6.53 -8.21 1.94
N ASN A 194 -5.27 -7.94 2.23
CA ASN A 194 -4.84 -6.60 2.57
C ASN A 194 -4.84 -5.73 1.29
N ARG A 195 -5.91 -4.98 1.09
CA ARG A 195 -6.12 -4.18 -0.12
C ARG A 195 -5.09 -3.08 -0.33
N PHE A 196 -4.53 -2.59 0.76
CA PHE A 196 -3.47 -1.57 0.69
C PHE A 196 -2.18 -2.14 0.08
N LEU A 197 -1.78 -3.35 0.50
CA LEU A 197 -0.54 -3.98 0.04
C LEU A 197 -0.73 -4.81 -1.23
N SER A 198 -1.83 -5.56 -1.30
CA SER A 198 -2.00 -6.62 -2.30
C SER A 198 -3.07 -6.28 -3.36
N GLY A 199 -3.91 -5.27 -3.14
CA GLY A 199 -4.92 -4.84 -4.11
C GLY A 199 -4.31 -4.04 -5.27
N VAL A 200 -4.95 -4.15 -6.44
CA VAL A 200 -4.71 -3.29 -7.60
C VAL A 200 -6.05 -2.85 -8.18
N PHE A 201 -6.21 -1.57 -8.43
CA PHE A 201 -7.50 -0.98 -8.79
C PHE A 201 -7.36 0.05 -9.91
N THR A 202 -8.41 0.22 -10.71
CA THR A 202 -8.46 1.26 -11.74
C THR A 202 -8.39 2.64 -11.08
N PRO A 203 -7.34 3.45 -11.36
CA PRO A 203 -7.11 4.71 -10.64
C PRO A 203 -7.98 5.87 -11.17
N GLY A 204 -8.43 5.79 -12.40
CA GLY A 204 -9.06 6.93 -13.05
C GLY A 204 -8.20 8.19 -13.00
N SER A 205 -8.81 9.33 -12.81
CA SER A 205 -8.15 10.64 -12.86
C SER A 205 -7.00 10.86 -11.86
N THR A 206 -6.77 9.97 -10.88
CA THR A 206 -5.56 10.05 -10.05
C THR A 206 -4.31 9.80 -10.89
N PHE A 207 -4.38 8.93 -11.90
CA PHE A 207 -3.25 8.63 -12.79
C PHE A 207 -2.79 9.84 -13.63
N LYS A 208 -3.61 10.87 -13.78
CA LYS A 208 -3.22 12.12 -14.48
C LYS A 208 -2.00 12.80 -13.84
N VAL A 209 -1.71 12.54 -12.57
CA VAL A 209 -0.46 13.00 -11.93
C VAL A 209 0.74 12.32 -12.56
N VAL A 210 0.67 11.02 -12.85
CA VAL A 210 1.72 10.27 -13.56
C VAL A 210 1.90 10.82 -14.98
N THR A 211 0.81 11.04 -15.69
CA THR A 211 0.84 11.63 -17.04
C THR A 211 1.37 13.07 -17.02
N ALA A 212 1.05 13.85 -15.98
CA ALA A 212 1.59 15.21 -15.81
C ALA A 212 3.11 15.18 -15.56
N ILE A 213 3.61 14.27 -14.73
CA ILE A 213 5.06 14.08 -14.51
C ILE A 213 5.73 13.71 -15.84
N CYS A 214 5.15 12.76 -16.59
CA CYS A 214 5.67 12.37 -17.89
C CYS A 214 5.72 13.56 -18.88
N ALA A 215 4.67 14.38 -18.92
CA ALA A 215 4.60 15.55 -19.79
C ALA A 215 5.64 16.62 -19.39
N LEU A 216 5.79 16.91 -18.09
CA LEU A 216 6.78 17.85 -17.59
C LEU A 216 8.23 17.43 -17.88
N ASP A 217 8.50 16.13 -17.86
CA ASP A 217 9.85 15.61 -18.13
C ASP A 217 10.17 15.49 -19.64
N ASN A 218 9.14 15.43 -20.53
CA ASN A 218 9.35 15.06 -21.93
C ASN A 218 8.81 16.02 -22.98
N ILE A 219 8.05 17.06 -22.58
CA ILE A 219 7.49 18.06 -23.49
C ILE A 219 7.98 19.43 -23.05
N GLU A 220 8.85 20.03 -23.84
CA GLU A 220 9.43 21.34 -23.55
C GLU A 220 8.33 22.41 -23.43
N GLY A 221 8.36 23.19 -22.35
CA GLY A 221 7.46 24.30 -22.11
C GLY A 221 6.00 23.93 -21.89
N VAL A 222 5.68 22.65 -21.60
CA VAL A 222 4.29 22.19 -21.41
C VAL A 222 3.56 22.97 -20.31
N GLU A 223 4.26 23.42 -19.27
CA GLU A 223 3.70 24.22 -18.18
C GLU A 223 3.18 25.59 -18.63
N LYS A 224 3.70 26.12 -19.76
CA LYS A 224 3.29 27.41 -20.37
C LYS A 224 2.29 27.23 -21.49
N ARG A 225 2.05 26.01 -21.92
CA ARG A 225 1.15 25.68 -23.03
C ARG A 225 -0.31 25.92 -22.65
N THR A 226 -1.08 26.38 -23.64
CA THR A 226 -2.53 26.55 -23.56
C THR A 226 -3.20 25.44 -24.34
N PHE A 227 -4.23 24.84 -23.72
CA PHE A 227 -5.05 23.76 -24.28
C PHE A 227 -6.48 24.20 -24.47
N THR A 228 -7.22 23.52 -25.34
CA THR A 228 -8.66 23.79 -25.57
C THR A 228 -9.44 22.48 -25.42
N CYS A 229 -10.42 22.46 -24.54
CA CYS A 229 -11.34 21.33 -24.37
C CYS A 229 -12.75 21.70 -24.86
N THR A 230 -13.23 20.98 -25.85
CA THR A 230 -14.59 21.12 -26.43
C THR A 230 -15.56 20.02 -25.93
N GLY A 231 -15.19 19.30 -24.84
CA GLY A 231 -15.99 18.20 -24.29
C GLY A 231 -15.61 16.83 -24.85
N LYS A 232 -14.85 16.77 -25.93
CA LYS A 232 -14.34 15.54 -26.54
C LYS A 232 -13.00 15.79 -27.23
N TYR A 233 -12.14 14.77 -27.26
CA TYR A 233 -10.87 14.80 -27.99
C TYR A 233 -10.84 13.65 -28.98
N LYS A 234 -10.70 13.97 -30.27
CA LYS A 234 -10.72 13.00 -31.38
C LYS A 234 -9.37 12.29 -31.50
N ILE A 235 -9.39 10.97 -31.58
CA ILE A 235 -8.20 10.13 -31.79
C ILE A 235 -8.57 9.11 -32.89
N GLY A 236 -8.05 9.30 -34.10
CA GLY A 236 -8.46 8.47 -35.23
C GLY A 236 -9.96 8.65 -35.53
N ASN A 237 -10.72 7.57 -35.45
CA ASN A 237 -12.18 7.58 -35.62
C ASN A 237 -12.97 7.66 -34.31
N ASP A 238 -12.27 7.57 -33.15
CA ASP A 238 -12.86 7.52 -31.83
C ASP A 238 -12.67 8.82 -31.05
N TYR A 239 -13.25 8.87 -29.84
CA TYR A 239 -13.21 10.05 -28.98
C TYR A 239 -12.98 9.66 -27.54
N VAL A 240 -12.10 10.40 -26.85
CA VAL A 240 -12.07 10.46 -25.36
C VAL A 240 -13.05 11.55 -24.95
N ILE A 241 -14.05 11.20 -24.18
CA ILE A 241 -15.08 12.11 -23.68
C ILE A 241 -14.66 12.73 -22.36
N CYS A 242 -14.83 14.04 -22.23
CA CYS A 242 -14.60 14.76 -20.99
C CYS A 242 -15.79 14.66 -20.04
N ASN A 243 -15.54 14.68 -18.72
CA ASN A 243 -16.62 14.73 -17.72
C ASN A 243 -17.52 15.96 -17.92
N ASN A 244 -16.95 17.11 -18.29
CA ASN A 244 -17.70 18.24 -18.77
C ASN A 244 -17.95 18.09 -20.29
N LYS A 245 -19.12 17.59 -20.66
CA LYS A 245 -19.50 17.34 -22.07
C LYS A 245 -19.59 18.63 -22.91
N SER A 246 -19.82 19.78 -22.27
CA SER A 246 -19.82 21.09 -22.92
C SER A 246 -18.42 21.65 -23.17
N GLY A 247 -17.40 20.96 -22.61
CA GLY A 247 -16.00 21.38 -22.63
C GLY A 247 -15.64 22.38 -21.55
N HIS A 248 -14.34 22.45 -21.26
CA HIS A 248 -13.77 23.38 -20.27
C HIS A 248 -13.26 24.68 -20.90
N GLY A 249 -13.31 24.79 -22.23
CA GLY A 249 -12.79 25.94 -22.98
C GLY A 249 -11.26 25.97 -23.01
N LYS A 250 -10.72 27.18 -23.17
CA LYS A 250 -9.26 27.45 -23.16
C LYS A 250 -8.69 27.46 -21.74
N MET A 251 -7.59 26.75 -21.50
CA MET A 251 -7.02 26.61 -20.18
C MET A 251 -5.51 26.36 -20.21
N THR A 252 -4.82 26.65 -19.09
CA THR A 252 -3.43 26.28 -18.83
C THR A 252 -3.30 24.81 -18.46
N PHE A 253 -2.08 24.27 -18.48
CA PHE A 253 -1.79 22.90 -18.02
C PHE A 253 -2.18 22.69 -16.54
N GLU A 254 -1.85 23.64 -15.67
CA GLU A 254 -2.27 23.62 -14.26
C GLU A 254 -3.79 23.53 -14.13
N ARG A 255 -4.53 24.39 -14.87
CA ARG A 255 -6.00 24.37 -14.84
C ARG A 255 -6.57 23.06 -15.36
N ALA A 256 -5.95 22.44 -16.37
CA ALA A 256 -6.38 21.15 -16.88
C ALA A 256 -6.30 20.03 -15.82
N LEU A 257 -5.26 20.05 -14.96
CA LEU A 257 -5.15 19.11 -13.82
C LEU A 257 -6.21 19.42 -12.76
N ASN A 258 -6.46 20.72 -12.46
CA ASN A 258 -7.43 21.15 -11.45
C ASN A 258 -8.85 20.69 -11.81
N VAL A 259 -9.29 20.94 -13.04
CA VAL A 259 -10.63 20.51 -13.53
C VAL A 259 -10.66 19.06 -13.99
N SER A 260 -9.53 18.35 -13.85
CA SER A 260 -9.40 16.94 -14.21
C SER A 260 -9.82 16.65 -15.68
N CYS A 261 -9.39 17.49 -16.64
CA CYS A 261 -9.79 17.43 -18.03
C CYS A 261 -9.31 16.16 -18.74
N ASN A 262 -10.23 15.27 -19.16
CA ASN A 262 -9.86 14.05 -19.90
C ASN A 262 -9.25 14.36 -21.26
N CYS A 263 -9.78 15.36 -21.98
CA CYS A 263 -9.30 15.71 -23.31
C CYS A 263 -7.82 16.10 -23.31
N VAL A 264 -7.42 16.99 -22.41
CA VAL A 264 -6.02 17.45 -22.31
C VAL A 264 -5.06 16.32 -21.94
N PHE A 265 -5.43 15.47 -20.99
CA PHE A 265 -4.57 14.38 -20.59
C PHE A 265 -4.51 13.23 -21.60
N ALA A 266 -5.58 13.01 -22.38
CA ALA A 266 -5.55 12.09 -23.52
C ALA A 266 -4.69 12.65 -24.68
N GLU A 267 -4.76 13.97 -24.95
CA GLU A 267 -3.90 14.65 -25.91
C GLU A 267 -2.44 14.49 -25.53
N LEU A 268 -2.08 14.80 -24.29
CA LEU A 268 -0.70 14.66 -23.77
C LEU A 268 -0.21 13.21 -23.84
N ALA A 269 -1.03 12.24 -23.44
CA ALA A 269 -0.65 10.83 -23.52
C ALA A 269 -0.36 10.39 -24.95
N ASN A 270 -1.14 10.88 -25.94
CA ASN A 270 -0.91 10.60 -27.36
C ASN A 270 0.35 11.27 -27.88
N GLU A 271 0.63 12.51 -27.51
CA GLU A 271 1.86 13.23 -27.87
C GLU A 271 3.11 12.54 -27.28
N LEU A 272 3.03 12.06 -26.05
CA LEU A 272 4.11 11.34 -25.36
C LEU A 272 4.41 9.96 -25.98
N GLY A 273 3.38 9.25 -26.38
CA GLY A 273 3.48 7.92 -26.97
C GLY A 273 3.78 6.82 -25.93
N ASN A 274 3.62 5.55 -26.35
CA ASN A 274 3.75 4.37 -25.50
C ASN A 274 5.10 4.33 -24.78
N LYS A 275 6.20 4.61 -25.50
CA LYS A 275 7.58 4.49 -24.96
C LYS A 275 7.82 5.42 -23.77
N LYS A 276 7.52 6.72 -23.89
CA LYS A 276 7.76 7.71 -22.83
C LYS A 276 6.85 7.45 -21.62
N MET A 277 5.56 7.15 -21.87
CA MET A 277 4.62 6.80 -20.81
C MET A 277 5.10 5.57 -19.99
N THR A 278 5.48 4.47 -20.68
CA THR A 278 5.98 3.26 -20.03
C THR A 278 7.28 3.50 -19.27
N GLN A 279 8.19 4.30 -19.83
CA GLN A 279 9.44 4.67 -19.14
C GLN A 279 9.19 5.46 -17.86
N THR A 280 8.30 6.45 -17.89
CA THR A 280 7.92 7.23 -16.70
C THR A 280 7.27 6.34 -15.64
N VAL A 281 6.34 5.46 -16.02
CA VAL A 281 5.70 4.51 -15.09
C VAL A 281 6.75 3.60 -14.44
N LYS A 282 7.74 3.12 -15.21
CA LYS A 282 8.87 2.35 -14.68
C LYS A 282 9.74 3.18 -13.72
N GLN A 283 10.07 4.41 -14.09
CA GLN A 283 10.87 5.34 -13.29
C GLN A 283 10.17 5.71 -11.97
N LEU A 284 8.85 5.71 -11.93
CA LEU A 284 8.04 5.92 -10.74
C LEU A 284 7.80 4.63 -9.94
N GLY A 285 8.45 3.52 -10.30
CA GLY A 285 8.47 2.29 -9.51
C GLY A 285 7.22 1.41 -9.61
N PHE A 286 6.29 1.65 -10.53
CA PHE A 286 5.01 0.95 -10.60
C PHE A 286 5.14 -0.56 -10.90
N TYR A 287 6.20 -0.96 -11.59
CA TYR A 287 6.48 -2.37 -11.90
C TYR A 287 7.27 -3.12 -10.83
N ASN A 288 7.55 -2.45 -9.69
CA ASN A 288 8.32 -3.03 -8.60
C ASN A 288 7.41 -3.45 -7.44
N THR A 289 7.78 -4.53 -6.77
CA THR A 289 7.26 -4.84 -5.44
C THR A 289 8.05 -4.07 -4.40
N VAL A 290 7.43 -3.76 -3.27
CA VAL A 290 8.08 -3.15 -2.11
C VAL A 290 7.80 -4.02 -0.89
N THR A 291 8.81 -4.23 -0.05
CA THR A 291 8.65 -4.97 1.19
C THR A 291 8.29 -3.99 2.31
N VAL A 292 7.10 -4.12 2.85
CA VAL A 292 6.56 -3.36 3.99
C VAL A 292 6.57 -4.29 5.19
N SER A 293 7.52 -4.15 6.10
CA SER A 293 7.65 -5.00 7.32
C SER A 293 7.43 -6.50 7.01
N LYS A 294 8.25 -7.09 6.16
CA LYS A 294 8.20 -8.47 5.63
C LYS A 294 7.05 -8.78 4.65
N ALA A 295 5.95 -8.01 4.60
CA ALA A 295 4.92 -8.17 3.58
C ALA A 295 5.35 -7.55 2.25
N GLN A 296 5.05 -8.20 1.13
CA GLN A 296 5.32 -7.64 -0.20
C GLN A 296 4.05 -7.03 -0.81
N THR A 297 4.22 -5.88 -1.47
CA THR A 297 3.15 -5.28 -2.27
C THR A 297 2.98 -5.99 -3.61
N THR A 298 1.78 -5.91 -4.17
CA THR A 298 1.53 -6.28 -5.57
C THR A 298 2.03 -5.17 -6.50
N LYS A 299 2.58 -5.54 -7.65
CA LYS A 299 2.97 -4.60 -8.71
C LYS A 299 1.72 -3.97 -9.32
N SER A 300 1.80 -2.69 -9.67
CA SER A 300 0.82 -2.05 -10.53
C SER A 300 0.94 -2.57 -11.97
N ILE A 301 -0.14 -2.42 -12.74
CA ILE A 301 -0.23 -2.84 -14.13
C ILE A 301 -0.40 -1.60 -15.00
N PHE A 302 0.47 -1.41 -15.97
CA PHE A 302 0.38 -0.41 -17.00
C PHE A 302 1.00 -0.99 -18.28
N ASP A 303 0.17 -1.45 -19.19
CA ASP A 303 0.63 -2.10 -20.41
C ASP A 303 0.08 -1.34 -21.63
N LEU A 304 1.00 -0.85 -22.43
CA LEU A 304 0.76 -0.17 -23.68
C LEU A 304 1.40 -0.89 -24.87
N SER A 305 1.80 -2.17 -24.74
CA SER A 305 2.49 -2.92 -25.82
C SER A 305 1.68 -2.91 -27.11
N ASP A 306 0.38 -3.19 -27.01
CA ASP A 306 -0.56 -3.27 -28.13
C ASP A 306 -1.49 -2.03 -28.22
N ALA A 307 -1.29 -1.01 -27.36
CA ALA A 307 -2.16 0.14 -27.29
C ALA A 307 -2.06 1.04 -28.52
N VAL A 308 -3.19 1.28 -29.18
CA VAL A 308 -3.32 2.28 -30.24
C VAL A 308 -3.69 3.65 -29.63
N GLY A 309 -3.84 4.66 -30.49
CA GLY A 309 -4.05 6.04 -30.04
C GLY A 309 -5.16 6.22 -29.00
N ILE A 310 -6.32 5.59 -29.21
CA ILE A 310 -7.48 5.70 -28.30
C ILE A 310 -7.19 5.03 -26.95
N ASP A 311 -6.57 3.84 -26.96
CA ASP A 311 -6.20 3.08 -25.76
C ASP A 311 -5.21 3.86 -24.91
N ARG A 312 -4.21 4.46 -25.56
CA ARG A 312 -3.22 5.33 -24.93
C ARG A 312 -3.85 6.55 -24.28
N GLY A 313 -4.83 7.16 -24.97
CA GLY A 313 -5.60 8.26 -24.45
C GLY A 313 -6.33 7.88 -23.15
N TRP A 314 -6.99 6.73 -23.14
CA TRP A 314 -7.64 6.18 -21.94
C TRP A 314 -6.66 5.79 -20.85
N ALA A 315 -5.54 5.14 -21.18
CA ALA A 315 -4.52 4.80 -20.22
C ALA A 315 -3.90 6.04 -19.55
N GLY A 316 -3.70 7.13 -20.31
CA GLY A 316 -3.18 8.40 -19.80
C GLY A 316 -4.09 9.10 -18.79
N ILE A 317 -5.37 8.72 -18.74
CA ILE A 317 -6.32 9.19 -17.72
C ILE A 317 -6.66 8.13 -16.67
N GLY A 318 -5.88 7.01 -16.66
CA GLY A 318 -6.01 5.96 -15.65
C GLY A 318 -7.14 4.98 -15.89
N GLN A 319 -7.42 4.72 -17.14
CA GLN A 319 -8.39 3.72 -17.63
C GLN A 319 -7.67 2.69 -18.50
N TYR A 320 -8.38 1.99 -19.37
CA TYR A 320 -7.86 0.90 -20.19
C TYR A 320 -7.35 -0.26 -19.30
N THR A 321 -6.11 -0.71 -19.47
CA THR A 321 -5.49 -1.78 -18.65
C THR A 321 -4.83 -1.28 -17.37
N THR A 322 -4.92 0.03 -17.06
CA THR A 322 -4.21 0.63 -15.94
C THR A 322 -4.81 0.21 -14.60
N LEU A 323 -4.04 -0.53 -13.80
CA LEU A 323 -4.38 -0.87 -12.41
C LEU A 323 -3.24 -0.48 -11.49
N VAL A 324 -3.54 0.23 -10.41
CA VAL A 324 -2.51 0.73 -9.49
C VAL A 324 -2.67 0.17 -8.09
N ASN A 325 -1.53 -0.11 -7.44
CA ASN A 325 -1.48 -0.51 -6.04
C ASN A 325 -1.58 0.74 -5.14
N PRO A 326 -2.44 0.74 -4.10
CA PRO A 326 -2.63 1.88 -3.22
C PRO A 326 -1.35 2.30 -2.47
N CYS A 327 -0.54 1.35 -2.01
CA CYS A 327 0.73 1.64 -1.35
C CYS A 327 1.71 2.36 -2.30
N GLN A 328 1.77 1.96 -3.58
CA GLN A 328 2.57 2.62 -4.61
C GLN A 328 2.11 4.06 -4.84
N MET A 329 0.79 4.30 -4.89
CA MET A 329 0.22 5.64 -5.02
C MET A 329 0.54 6.53 -3.81
N LEU A 330 0.52 5.96 -2.61
CA LEU A 330 0.89 6.65 -1.37
C LEU A 330 2.37 7.05 -1.39
N MET A 331 3.27 6.14 -1.76
CA MET A 331 4.70 6.42 -1.87
C MET A 331 5.02 7.48 -2.92
N LEU A 332 4.29 7.51 -4.04
CA LEU A 332 4.42 8.57 -5.05
C LEU A 332 4.10 9.95 -4.44
N MET A 333 3.02 10.05 -3.67
CA MET A 333 2.68 11.30 -2.97
C MET A 333 3.75 11.68 -1.95
N GLY A 334 4.24 10.69 -1.20
CA GLY A 334 5.34 10.91 -0.26
C GLY A 334 6.62 11.39 -0.94
N ALA A 335 6.99 10.84 -2.08
CA ALA A 335 8.14 11.29 -2.87
C ALA A 335 7.97 12.76 -3.30
N ILE A 336 6.78 13.12 -3.81
CA ILE A 336 6.50 14.51 -4.20
C ILE A 336 6.57 15.45 -2.99
N ALA A 337 6.07 15.03 -1.84
CA ALA A 337 6.12 15.79 -0.58
C ALA A 337 7.55 15.96 -0.05
N ASN A 338 8.37 14.92 -0.14
CA ASN A 338 9.69 14.78 0.49
C ASN A 338 10.86 14.98 -0.49
N ASN A 339 10.73 15.95 -1.40
CA ASN A 339 11.77 16.34 -2.35
C ASN A 339 12.36 15.18 -3.17
N GLY A 340 11.50 14.26 -3.61
CA GLY A 340 11.87 13.08 -4.42
C GLY A 340 12.25 11.85 -3.61
N GLN A 341 12.36 11.95 -2.29
CA GLN A 341 12.67 10.80 -1.44
C GLN A 341 11.40 10.05 -1.07
N ALA A 342 11.16 8.93 -1.72
CA ALA A 342 10.08 8.01 -1.40
C ALA A 342 10.48 7.11 -0.25
N MET A 343 9.99 7.38 0.96
CA MET A 343 10.24 6.47 2.10
C MET A 343 9.45 5.17 1.91
N ILE A 344 10.10 4.03 2.18
CA ILE A 344 9.42 2.73 2.21
C ILE A 344 8.56 2.68 3.46
N PRO A 345 7.24 2.40 3.34
CA PRO A 345 6.38 2.26 4.49
C PRO A 345 6.77 1.07 5.39
N TYR A 346 6.60 1.21 6.70
CA TYR A 346 6.76 0.12 7.66
C TYR A 346 5.72 0.23 8.78
N VAL A 347 5.38 -0.92 9.39
CA VAL A 347 4.35 -1.04 10.43
C VAL A 347 4.85 -1.58 11.75
N VAL A 348 6.05 -2.17 11.79
CA VAL A 348 6.69 -2.62 13.04
C VAL A 348 7.69 -1.56 13.46
N ASP A 349 7.60 -1.10 14.70
CA ASP A 349 8.46 -0.03 15.22
C ASP A 349 9.93 -0.48 15.32
N GLU A 350 10.83 0.46 15.05
CA GLU A 350 12.30 0.22 15.11
C GLU A 350 12.79 -0.08 16.53
N SER A 351 12.04 0.38 17.55
CA SER A 351 12.36 0.12 18.98
C SER A 351 12.07 -1.32 19.40
N SER A 352 11.29 -2.06 18.63
CA SER A 352 11.08 -3.48 18.86
C SER A 352 12.43 -4.20 18.71
N GLU A 353 13.08 -4.57 19.79
CA GLU A 353 14.41 -5.24 19.84
C GLU A 353 14.53 -6.47 18.93
N ILE A 354 13.40 -6.91 18.38
CA ILE A 354 13.22 -8.13 17.62
C ILE A 354 13.49 -7.95 16.14
N VAL A 355 13.48 -6.70 15.63
CA VAL A 355 13.45 -6.46 14.19
C VAL A 355 14.39 -5.32 13.80
N ASP A 356 15.35 -5.60 12.93
CA ASP A 356 16.17 -4.56 12.28
C ASP A 356 15.33 -3.86 11.17
N VAL A 357 14.34 -3.06 11.59
CA VAL A 357 13.54 -2.20 10.72
C VAL A 357 14.16 -0.81 10.76
N LYS A 358 14.77 -0.40 9.67
CA LYS A 358 15.29 0.99 9.53
C LYS A 358 14.50 1.71 8.46
N SER A 359 14.21 2.98 8.70
CA SER A 359 13.69 3.89 7.69
C SER A 359 14.54 3.83 6.41
N LYS A 360 13.93 3.47 5.29
CA LYS A 360 14.64 3.25 4.00
C LYS A 360 13.99 4.07 2.88
N VAL A 361 14.82 4.59 2.00
CA VAL A 361 14.36 5.26 0.77
C VAL A 361 14.18 4.21 -0.34
N ASN A 362 13.05 4.24 -1.01
CA ASN A 362 12.80 3.46 -2.22
C ASN A 362 13.53 4.09 -3.41
N LYS A 363 14.64 3.50 -3.81
CA LYS A 363 15.47 3.97 -4.93
C LYS A 363 14.84 3.74 -6.31
N ASN A 364 13.72 3.01 -6.38
CA ASN A 364 13.02 2.76 -7.65
C ASN A 364 12.11 3.92 -8.05
N ILE A 365 11.90 4.94 -7.18
CA ILE A 365 11.13 6.14 -7.50
C ILE A 365 12.09 7.30 -7.69
N SER A 366 12.08 7.89 -8.88
CA SER A 366 12.89 9.05 -9.22
C SER A 366 12.05 10.07 -9.99
N ILE A 367 12.13 11.34 -9.59
CA ILE A 367 11.41 12.46 -10.21
C ILE A 367 12.39 13.62 -10.31
N ASN A 368 12.44 14.31 -11.46
CA ASN A 368 13.29 15.47 -11.66
C ASN A 368 12.92 16.63 -10.72
N GLU A 369 13.89 17.38 -10.22
CA GLU A 369 13.67 18.46 -9.25
C GLU A 369 12.72 19.54 -9.78
N SER A 370 12.89 19.96 -11.04
CA SER A 370 12.00 20.94 -11.69
C SER A 370 10.56 20.44 -11.77
N THR A 371 10.39 19.15 -12.11
CA THR A 371 9.08 18.47 -12.17
C THR A 371 8.44 18.37 -10.79
N LEU A 372 9.23 18.01 -9.75
CA LEU A 372 8.76 18.01 -8.36
C LEU A 372 8.19 19.34 -7.92
N LYS A 373 8.90 20.43 -8.20
CA LYS A 373 8.47 21.79 -7.85
C LYS A 373 7.14 22.15 -8.55
N THR A 374 7.05 21.86 -9.84
CA THR A 374 5.87 22.17 -10.65
C THR A 374 4.67 21.31 -10.24
N ILE A 375 4.83 19.99 -10.13
CA ILE A 375 3.73 19.10 -9.78
C ILE A 375 3.19 19.35 -8.36
N ARG A 376 4.07 19.68 -7.41
CA ARG A 376 3.66 20.07 -6.06
C ARG A 376 2.78 21.32 -6.07
N LYS A 377 3.17 22.35 -6.84
CA LYS A 377 2.38 23.57 -7.04
C LYS A 377 1.01 23.23 -7.65
N MET A 378 0.97 22.41 -8.69
CA MET A 378 -0.27 22.01 -9.34
C MET A 378 -1.20 21.24 -8.40
N LEU A 379 -0.67 20.31 -7.59
CA LEU A 379 -1.43 19.55 -6.60
C LEU A 379 -1.94 20.44 -5.44
N ARG A 380 -1.19 21.48 -5.05
CA ARG A 380 -1.66 22.47 -4.09
C ARG A 380 -2.81 23.28 -4.68
N SER A 381 -2.65 23.75 -5.91
CA SER A 381 -3.67 24.46 -6.65
C SER A 381 -4.98 23.66 -6.81
N ASN A 382 -4.90 22.33 -6.95
CA ASN A 382 -6.10 21.48 -6.98
C ASN A 382 -6.95 21.64 -5.70
N VAL A 383 -6.31 21.63 -4.54
CA VAL A 383 -7.03 21.75 -3.27
C VAL A 383 -7.45 23.19 -3.02
N GLU A 384 -6.55 24.14 -3.17
CA GLU A 384 -6.81 25.55 -2.89
C GLU A 384 -7.90 26.17 -3.80
N ASN A 385 -7.82 25.90 -5.10
CA ASN A 385 -8.62 26.59 -6.09
C ASN A 385 -9.79 25.76 -6.66
N TYR A 386 -9.83 24.44 -6.39
CA TYR A 386 -10.84 23.58 -6.98
C TYR A 386 -11.62 22.76 -5.95
N TYR A 387 -10.93 22.10 -5.00
CA TYR A 387 -11.61 21.32 -3.94
C TYR A 387 -12.01 22.18 -2.73
N SER A 388 -11.42 23.36 -2.58
CA SER A 388 -11.45 24.22 -1.39
C SER A 388 -10.66 23.68 -0.20
N ASP A 389 -9.88 24.54 0.42
CA ASP A 389 -9.17 24.23 1.69
C ASP A 389 -10.15 23.89 2.84
N ALA A 390 -11.41 24.32 2.73
CA ALA A 390 -12.46 23.95 3.69
C ALA A 390 -12.78 22.44 3.68
N SER A 391 -12.43 21.72 2.59
CA SER A 391 -12.59 20.27 2.54
C SER A 391 -11.53 19.52 3.37
N LEU A 392 -10.40 20.18 3.66
CA LEU A 392 -9.27 19.63 4.43
C LEU A 392 -8.69 20.76 5.34
N PRO A 393 -9.49 21.27 6.29
CA PRO A 393 -9.19 22.51 7.01
C PRO A 393 -7.89 22.40 7.82
N GLY A 394 -7.10 23.48 7.76
CA GLY A 394 -5.85 23.63 8.53
C GLY A 394 -4.66 22.80 8.08
N LEU A 395 -4.78 21.96 7.02
CA LEU A 395 -3.77 20.98 6.67
C LEU A 395 -2.81 21.43 5.55
N LYS A 396 -3.08 22.52 4.84
CA LYS A 396 -2.32 22.96 3.65
C LYS A 396 -2.08 21.81 2.68
N PHE A 397 -3.16 21.13 2.29
CA PHE A 397 -3.09 19.87 1.60
C PHE A 397 -2.84 20.02 0.10
N CYS A 398 -2.10 19.09 -0.46
CA CYS A 398 -1.91 18.86 -1.88
C CYS A 398 -2.58 17.54 -2.24
N GLY A 399 -3.35 17.46 -3.33
CA GLY A 399 -3.98 16.18 -3.63
C GLY A 399 -4.70 16.12 -4.97
N LYS A 400 -5.11 14.91 -5.33
CA LYS A 400 -5.87 14.62 -6.54
C LYS A 400 -6.96 13.59 -6.26
N THR A 401 -8.17 13.86 -6.72
CA THR A 401 -9.29 12.90 -6.74
C THR A 401 -9.30 12.10 -8.04
N GLY A 402 -9.90 10.93 -7.97
CA GLY A 402 -10.19 10.10 -9.14
C GLY A 402 -11.49 9.34 -9.01
N SER A 403 -12.07 9.00 -10.15
CA SER A 403 -13.16 8.05 -10.25
C SER A 403 -12.74 7.03 -11.29
N GLY A 404 -12.38 5.82 -10.84
CA GLY A 404 -11.97 4.72 -11.71
C GLY A 404 -13.19 3.97 -12.21
N GLU A 405 -13.52 4.12 -13.49
CA GLU A 405 -14.66 3.43 -14.09
C GLU A 405 -14.38 1.92 -14.18
N VAL A 406 -15.38 1.12 -13.84
CA VAL A 406 -15.36 -0.34 -13.90
C VAL A 406 -16.61 -0.84 -14.63
N SER A 407 -16.51 -2.01 -15.26
CA SER A 407 -17.61 -2.57 -16.06
C SER A 407 -18.84 -2.93 -15.23
N ASN A 408 -18.65 -3.28 -13.97
CA ASN A 408 -19.69 -3.83 -13.09
C ASN A 408 -19.86 -2.96 -11.85
N GLY A 409 -20.64 -1.88 -11.92
CA GLY A 409 -20.97 -1.08 -10.76
C GLY A 409 -20.63 0.41 -10.87
N ARG A 410 -20.65 1.07 -9.71
CA ARG A 410 -20.21 2.48 -9.59
C ARG A 410 -18.69 2.54 -9.69
N SER A 411 -18.16 3.70 -10.09
CA SER A 411 -16.70 3.92 -10.13
C SER A 411 -16.04 3.73 -8.77
N HIS A 412 -14.77 3.34 -8.76
CA HIS A 412 -13.95 3.42 -7.57
C HIS A 412 -13.70 4.88 -7.20
N ALA A 413 -14.01 5.26 -5.96
CA ALA A 413 -13.74 6.62 -5.47
C ALA A 413 -12.32 6.70 -4.90
N TRP A 414 -11.49 7.57 -5.48
CA TRP A 414 -10.11 7.77 -5.07
C TRP A 414 -9.83 9.18 -4.58
N PHE A 415 -9.02 9.27 -3.54
CA PHE A 415 -8.29 10.47 -3.16
C PHE A 415 -6.90 10.10 -2.66
N TYR A 416 -5.90 10.84 -3.05
CA TYR A 416 -4.57 10.73 -2.50
C TYR A 416 -3.87 12.09 -2.49
N GLY A 417 -2.99 12.27 -1.51
CA GLY A 417 -2.31 13.53 -1.34
C GLY A 417 -1.45 13.59 -0.08
N PHE A 418 -0.95 14.78 0.23
CA PHE A 418 -0.08 15.03 1.36
C PHE A 418 -0.24 16.43 1.92
N SER A 419 0.09 16.63 3.19
CA SER A 419 0.18 17.93 3.81
C SER A 419 1.52 18.60 3.55
N MET A 420 1.53 19.90 3.34
CA MET A 420 2.74 20.72 3.25
C MET A 420 3.19 21.30 4.60
N ARG A 421 2.51 20.97 5.69
CA ARG A 421 2.91 21.42 7.02
C ARG A 421 4.11 20.62 7.52
N ASN A 422 5.12 21.30 8.05
CA ASN A 422 6.32 20.65 8.58
C ASN A 422 6.05 19.83 9.85
N ASP A 423 5.10 20.26 10.67
CA ASP A 423 4.64 19.59 11.88
C ASP A 423 3.61 18.50 11.62
N PHE A 424 3.14 18.35 10.37
CA PHE A 424 2.16 17.36 9.96
C PHE A 424 2.58 16.65 8.65
N PRO A 425 3.71 15.90 8.65
CA PRO A 425 4.32 15.33 7.45
C PRO A 425 3.63 14.04 7.00
N TYR A 426 2.31 14.07 6.79
CA TYR A 426 1.54 12.90 6.42
C TYR A 426 1.04 12.95 4.99
N ALA A 427 1.12 11.79 4.34
CA ALA A 427 0.42 11.51 3.09
C ALA A 427 -0.67 10.45 3.34
N ILE A 428 -1.73 10.52 2.54
CA ILE A 428 -2.89 9.64 2.60
C ILE A 428 -3.24 9.10 1.22
N VAL A 429 -3.75 7.87 1.19
CA VAL A 429 -4.48 7.28 0.05
C VAL A 429 -5.81 6.72 0.55
N VAL A 430 -6.86 7.02 -0.18
CA VAL A 430 -8.21 6.47 -0.01
C VAL A 430 -8.64 5.86 -1.33
N CYS A 431 -9.02 4.59 -1.31
CA CYS A 431 -9.66 3.89 -2.42
C CYS A 431 -10.91 3.19 -1.89
N LEU A 432 -12.09 3.63 -2.31
CA LEU A 432 -13.36 2.99 -2.01
C LEU A 432 -13.85 2.28 -3.28
N GLU A 433 -13.88 0.96 -3.25
CA GLU A 433 -14.34 0.16 -4.38
C GLU A 433 -15.83 0.40 -4.63
N ASN A 434 -16.18 0.71 -5.89
CA ASN A 434 -17.55 1.07 -6.26
C ASN A 434 -18.17 2.17 -5.38
N GLY A 435 -17.31 2.97 -4.72
CA GLY A 435 -17.68 4.01 -3.77
C GLY A 435 -18.29 5.25 -4.42
N GLY A 436 -18.11 5.45 -5.73
CA GLY A 436 -18.70 6.54 -6.47
C GLY A 436 -17.72 7.60 -6.96
N ILE A 437 -17.84 8.84 -6.50
CA ILE A 437 -17.06 9.99 -6.97
C ILE A 437 -15.99 10.37 -5.95
N GLY A 438 -14.73 10.43 -6.39
CA GLY A 438 -13.61 10.69 -5.51
C GLY A 438 -13.78 11.93 -4.61
N TYR A 439 -14.29 13.04 -5.16
CA TYR A 439 -14.51 14.25 -4.36
C TYR A 439 -15.60 14.10 -3.31
N ASN A 440 -16.72 13.46 -3.64
CA ASN A 440 -17.87 13.34 -2.76
C ASN A 440 -17.71 12.26 -1.69
N ASP A 441 -16.97 11.20 -2.00
CA ASP A 441 -16.92 10.00 -1.18
C ASP A 441 -15.53 9.83 -0.51
N ALA A 442 -14.44 9.97 -1.28
CA ALA A 442 -13.09 9.72 -0.76
C ALA A 442 -12.48 10.94 -0.02
N VAL A 443 -12.75 12.19 -0.43
CA VAL A 443 -12.24 13.39 0.26
C VAL A 443 -12.81 13.51 1.68
N PRO A 444 -14.13 13.36 1.93
CA PRO A 444 -14.66 13.38 3.29
C PRO A 444 -14.10 12.28 4.19
N ALA A 445 -13.87 11.07 3.63
CA ALA A 445 -13.22 9.99 4.38
C ALA A 445 -11.79 10.36 4.74
N ALA A 446 -11.01 10.90 3.80
CA ALA A 446 -9.66 11.39 4.05
C ALA A 446 -9.63 12.49 5.12
N ASN A 447 -10.55 13.45 5.04
CA ASN A 447 -10.62 14.54 6.03
C ASN A 447 -10.85 14.00 7.45
N LYS A 448 -11.82 13.11 7.65
CA LYS A 448 -12.08 12.50 8.98
C LYS A 448 -10.82 11.87 9.57
N VAL A 449 -10.07 11.11 8.77
CA VAL A 449 -8.86 10.43 9.24
C VAL A 449 -7.74 11.42 9.54
N LEU A 450 -7.50 12.40 8.65
CA LEU A 450 -6.45 13.40 8.83
C LEU A 450 -6.74 14.31 10.03
N GLN A 451 -8.00 14.69 10.26
CA GLN A 451 -8.39 15.47 11.46
C GLN A 451 -8.23 14.64 12.74
N ALA A 452 -8.51 13.32 12.71
CA ALA A 452 -8.25 12.47 13.87
C ALA A 452 -6.78 12.44 14.26
N ILE A 453 -5.86 12.51 13.28
CA ILE A 453 -4.41 12.63 13.55
C ILE A 453 -4.06 14.04 14.04
N ALA A 454 -4.62 15.08 13.43
CA ALA A 454 -4.31 16.47 13.78
C ALA A 454 -4.78 16.85 15.20
N ASN A 455 -5.90 16.31 15.66
CA ASN A 455 -6.46 16.57 16.98
C ASN A 455 -5.74 15.85 18.13
N LYS A 456 -4.83 14.91 17.83
CA LYS A 456 -3.98 14.22 18.82
C LYS A 456 -2.65 14.93 19.08
N LYS A 457 -2.30 15.90 18.26
CA LYS A 457 -1.11 16.75 18.38
C LYS A 457 -1.46 18.09 19.01
#